data_64713da574c06ea21cb7a9a0291680e9
#
_entry.id   64713da574c06ea21cb7a9a0291680e9
#
_cell.length_a   1.000
_cell.length_b   1.000
_cell.length_c   1.000
_cell.angle_alpha   90.00
_cell.angle_beta   90.00
_cell.angle_gamma   90.00
#
_symmetry.space_group_name_H-M   'P 1'
#
loop_
_entity.id
_entity.type
_entity.pdbx_description
1 polymer ?
#
loop_
_entity_poly.entity_id
_entity_poly.type
_entity_poly.pdbx_seq_one_letter_code
_entity_poly.pdbx_strand_id
1 'polypeptide(L)'
;MEEKEIQEVETVETVETTETVEAAIEEKPAKGKRANNAKAKGKRKIETVENAPQSEWKERVVQIRRVTKVVKGGKKLSFRAIVIVGNGKGQVGVGCAKASEVIIAIQKAIAEGRKNLISVPIFKTTIPHPIVGRSGAGSVMLRPASQGTGVIAGGAVRAVLELAGIENILSKSLGSKSPLNAANATMSALKELRSFNDVAKKRGLTLKEMLN
;
A
#
# COMPACT_ATOMS: atom_id res chain seq x y z
N MET A 1 0.08 -22.76 -43.07
CA MET A 1 0.98 -23.77 -42.46
C MET A 1 2.17 -23.12 -41.75
N GLU A 2 2.44 -21.86 -42.00
CA GLU A 2 3.58 -21.15 -41.34
C GLU A 2 3.29 -20.61 -39.94
N GLU A 3 2.04 -20.45 -39.53
CA GLU A 3 1.70 -19.94 -38.20
C GLU A 3 1.73 -21.00 -37.07
N LYS A 4 1.84 -22.28 -37.41
CA LYS A 4 1.95 -23.36 -36.39
C LYS A 4 3.39 -23.69 -36.03
N GLU A 5 4.35 -23.41 -36.88
CA GLU A 5 5.78 -23.65 -36.56
C GLU A 5 6.40 -22.58 -35.64
N ILE A 6 5.84 -21.37 -35.59
CA ILE A 6 6.35 -20.29 -34.73
C ILE A 6 5.96 -20.51 -33.26
N GLN A 7 4.83 -21.18 -33.01
CA GLN A 7 4.38 -21.45 -31.61
C GLN A 7 5.09 -22.64 -30.95
N GLU A 8 5.66 -23.58 -31.73
CA GLU A 8 6.42 -24.70 -31.15
C GLU A 8 7.87 -24.33 -30.82
N VAL A 9 8.45 -23.30 -31.44
CA VAL A 9 9.83 -22.85 -31.16
C VAL A 9 9.91 -22.02 -29.89
N GLU A 10 8.87 -21.21 -29.56
CA GLU A 10 8.84 -20.40 -28.31
C GLU A 10 8.62 -21.22 -27.06
N THR A 11 8.03 -22.43 -27.16
CA THR A 11 7.80 -23.29 -25.98
C THR A 11 9.00 -24.16 -25.61
N VAL A 12 9.96 -24.35 -26.49
CA VAL A 12 11.16 -25.16 -26.25
C VAL A 12 12.27 -24.32 -25.60
N GLU A 13 12.39 -23.03 -25.93
CA GLU A 13 13.41 -22.17 -25.33
C GLU A 13 13.12 -21.78 -23.86
N THR A 14 11.87 -21.86 -23.40
CA THR A 14 11.51 -21.56 -22.00
C THR A 14 11.73 -22.71 -21.04
N VAL A 15 11.90 -23.93 -21.53
CA VAL A 15 12.10 -25.13 -20.69
C VAL A 15 13.60 -25.39 -20.44
N GLU A 16 14.48 -25.07 -21.38
CA GLU A 16 15.93 -25.27 -21.20
C GLU A 16 16.62 -24.27 -20.24
N THR A 17 16.00 -23.13 -19.96
CA THR A 17 16.58 -22.12 -19.04
C THR A 17 16.28 -22.38 -17.56
N THR A 18 15.39 -23.29 -17.23
CA THR A 18 15.06 -23.63 -15.84
C THR A 18 15.87 -24.80 -15.27
N GLU A 19 16.42 -25.70 -16.10
CA GLU A 19 17.21 -26.83 -15.64
C GLU A 19 18.68 -26.53 -15.37
N THR A 20 19.22 -25.41 -15.86
CA THR A 20 20.63 -25.06 -15.65
C THR A 20 20.93 -24.29 -14.36
N VAL A 21 19.92 -23.92 -13.59
CA VAL A 21 20.09 -23.18 -12.33
C VAL A 21 20.11 -24.07 -11.09
N GLU A 22 19.63 -25.33 -11.18
CA GLU A 22 19.62 -26.25 -10.04
C GLU A 22 20.89 -27.10 -9.86
N ALA A 23 21.81 -27.13 -10.82
CA ALA A 23 23.01 -27.98 -10.79
C ALA A 23 24.27 -27.35 -10.18
N ALA A 24 24.21 -26.11 -9.66
CA ALA A 24 25.40 -25.37 -9.21
C ALA A 24 25.56 -25.24 -7.68
N ILE A 25 24.83 -26.01 -6.87
CA ILE A 25 24.94 -25.95 -5.41
C ILE A 25 25.21 -27.34 -4.83
N GLU A 26 26.41 -27.90 -5.14
CA GLU A 26 27.02 -28.98 -4.30
C GLU A 26 28.53 -29.05 -4.62
N GLU A 27 29.37 -28.68 -3.65
CA GLU A 27 30.64 -29.28 -3.20
C GLU A 27 31.42 -28.34 -2.27
N LYS A 28 31.43 -28.53 -1.04
CA LYS A 28 32.23 -29.17 0.05
C LYS A 28 33.74 -28.76 0.19
N PRO A 29 34.36 -29.16 1.34
CA PRO A 29 34.80 -28.24 2.39
C PRO A 29 36.32 -28.38 2.68
N ALA A 30 36.91 -27.50 3.42
CA ALA A 30 38.18 -27.81 4.11
C ALA A 30 38.38 -27.03 5.42
N LYS A 31 38.65 -27.80 6.39
CA LYS A 31 39.08 -27.68 7.78
C LYS A 31 40.06 -26.55 8.10
N GLY A 32 39.80 -25.87 9.22
CA GLY A 32 40.79 -25.10 9.96
C GLY A 32 40.33 -24.88 11.40
N LYS A 33 40.81 -25.74 12.32
CA LYS A 33 40.61 -25.66 13.77
C LYS A 33 41.31 -24.45 14.37
N ARG A 34 40.65 -23.63 15.19
CA ARG A 34 41.20 -23.08 16.44
C ARG A 34 40.10 -22.82 17.44
N ALA A 35 40.28 -23.43 18.59
CA ALA A 35 39.46 -23.34 19.80
C ALA A 35 39.67 -21.99 20.51
N ASN A 36 38.68 -21.47 21.10
CA ASN A 36 38.47 -21.18 22.53
C ASN A 36 37.63 -19.92 22.77
N ASN A 37 36.64 -20.11 23.45
CA ASN A 37 36.20 -19.50 24.71
C ASN A 37 34.78 -18.89 24.69
N ALA A 38 34.03 -19.50 25.54
CA ALA A 38 32.69 -19.32 25.94
C ALA A 38 32.26 -17.87 26.27
N LYS A 39 31.05 -17.53 25.79
CA LYS A 39 30.04 -16.88 26.63
C LYS A 39 28.66 -17.16 26.02
N ALA A 40 27.85 -17.86 26.79
CA ALA A 40 26.47 -18.20 26.50
C ALA A 40 25.66 -16.93 26.15
N LYS A 41 25.24 -16.81 24.90
CA LYS A 41 24.13 -15.94 24.47
C LYS A 41 23.08 -16.86 23.88
N GLY A 42 21.89 -16.83 24.51
CA GLY A 42 20.75 -17.67 24.20
C GLY A 42 20.49 -17.81 22.71
N LYS A 43 20.39 -19.05 22.28
CA LYS A 43 19.82 -19.43 20.99
C LYS A 43 18.40 -18.89 20.92
N ARG A 44 18.22 -17.73 20.27
CA ARG A 44 16.89 -17.40 19.74
C ARG A 44 16.62 -18.41 18.65
N LYS A 45 15.73 -19.36 18.95
CA LYS A 45 15.09 -20.20 17.93
C LYS A 45 14.61 -19.26 16.84
N ILE A 46 15.13 -19.41 15.64
CA ILE A 46 14.49 -18.93 14.43
C ILE A 46 13.30 -19.86 14.25
N GLU A 47 12.18 -19.52 14.86
CA GLU A 47 10.90 -20.12 14.52
C GLU A 47 10.64 -19.71 13.08
N THR A 48 10.67 -20.69 12.21
CA THR A 48 10.18 -20.63 10.84
C THR A 48 8.81 -19.96 10.86
N VAL A 49 8.71 -18.80 10.22
CA VAL A 49 7.48 -18.01 10.07
C VAL A 49 6.58 -18.69 9.03
N GLU A 50 6.16 -19.92 9.34
CA GLU A 50 5.08 -20.61 8.64
C GLU A 50 3.89 -20.66 9.58
N ASN A 51 3.00 -19.72 9.45
CA ASN A 51 1.70 -19.45 10.08
C ASN A 51 1.65 -18.12 10.85
N ALA A 52 2.07 -17.04 10.23
CA ALA A 52 1.49 -15.76 10.59
C ALA A 52 0.02 -15.81 10.14
N PRO A 53 -0.98 -15.51 11.00
CA PRO A 53 -2.36 -15.36 10.57
C PRO A 53 -2.36 -14.42 9.39
N GLN A 54 -2.95 -14.83 8.25
CA GLN A 54 -3.02 -14.01 7.04
C GLN A 54 -3.51 -12.65 7.48
N SER A 55 -2.63 -11.68 7.46
CA SER A 55 -2.95 -10.35 7.96
C SER A 55 -4.11 -9.86 7.11
N GLU A 56 -5.25 -9.53 7.72
CA GLU A 56 -6.43 -8.97 7.05
C GLU A 56 -6.09 -7.67 6.29
N TRP A 57 -4.86 -7.21 6.42
CA TRP A 57 -4.30 -6.00 5.85
C TRP A 57 -3.79 -6.22 4.44
N LYS A 58 -4.41 -5.54 3.50
CA LYS A 58 -3.95 -5.45 2.12
C LYS A 58 -3.04 -4.25 1.97
N GLU A 59 -1.98 -4.40 1.18
CA GLU A 59 -0.97 -3.38 0.97
C GLU A 59 -0.85 -3.09 -0.53
N ARG A 60 -0.75 -1.80 -0.89
CA ARG A 60 -0.56 -1.38 -2.27
C ARG A 60 0.52 -0.32 -2.38
N VAL A 61 1.54 -0.59 -3.16
CA VAL A 61 2.57 0.39 -3.49
C VAL A 61 2.04 1.33 -4.56
N VAL A 62 2.03 2.62 -4.27
CA VAL A 62 1.56 3.66 -5.21
C VAL A 62 2.69 4.18 -6.07
N GLN A 63 3.84 4.46 -5.45
CA GLN A 63 4.98 5.00 -6.16
C GLN A 63 6.29 4.65 -5.46
N ILE A 64 7.30 4.32 -6.28
CA ILE A 64 8.70 4.23 -5.86
C ILE A 64 9.49 5.25 -6.68
N ARG A 65 10.28 6.10 -6.02
CA ARG A 65 11.16 7.07 -6.66
C ARG A 65 12.54 7.06 -6.06
N ARG A 66 13.55 7.15 -6.91
CA ARG A 66 14.93 7.41 -6.50
C ARG A 66 15.05 8.88 -6.07
N VAL A 67 15.55 9.11 -4.87
CA VAL A 67 15.81 10.45 -4.31
C VAL A 67 17.30 10.59 -4.03
N THR A 68 17.82 11.79 -4.20
CA THR A 68 19.26 12.06 -4.07
C THR A 68 19.51 13.22 -3.10
N LYS A 69 20.59 13.11 -2.33
CA LYS A 69 21.15 14.21 -1.55
C LYS A 69 22.54 14.51 -2.09
N VAL A 70 22.78 15.74 -2.52
CA VAL A 70 24.10 16.20 -2.93
C VAL A 70 24.93 16.45 -1.69
N VAL A 71 26.14 15.90 -1.66
CA VAL A 71 27.11 16.03 -0.57
C VAL A 71 28.48 16.42 -1.14
N LYS A 72 29.40 16.89 -0.29
CA LYS A 72 30.82 17.06 -0.68
C LYS A 72 31.35 15.72 -1.18
N GLY A 73 31.83 15.65 -2.41
CA GLY A 73 32.34 14.43 -3.04
C GLY A 73 31.33 13.63 -3.87
N GLY A 74 30.04 14.05 -4.00
CA GLY A 74 29.10 13.37 -4.89
C GLY A 74 27.63 13.42 -4.48
N LYS A 75 26.87 12.40 -4.93
CA LYS A 75 25.43 12.28 -4.69
C LYS A 75 25.13 11.01 -3.90
N LYS A 76 24.51 11.14 -2.73
CA LYS A 76 24.02 9.99 -1.96
C LYS A 76 22.60 9.63 -2.42
N LEU A 77 22.44 8.44 -3.00
CA LEU A 77 21.19 7.93 -3.52
C LEU A 77 20.37 7.21 -2.43
N SER A 78 19.05 7.27 -2.55
CA SER A 78 18.10 6.51 -1.73
C SER A 78 16.81 6.30 -2.51
N PHE A 79 15.98 5.34 -2.09
CA PHE A 79 14.66 5.10 -2.66
C PHE A 79 13.58 5.55 -1.68
N ARG A 80 12.58 6.26 -2.20
CA ARG A 80 11.37 6.62 -1.46
C ARG A 80 10.21 5.77 -1.97
N ALA A 81 9.54 5.07 -1.07
CA ALA A 81 8.32 4.33 -1.34
C ALA A 81 7.12 5.01 -0.70
N ILE A 82 5.99 5.06 -1.42
CA ILE A 82 4.68 5.48 -0.93
C ILE A 82 3.79 4.24 -0.96
N VAL A 83 3.30 3.83 0.19
CA VAL A 83 2.48 2.63 0.36
C VAL A 83 1.19 2.99 1.07
N ILE A 84 0.10 2.36 0.65
CA ILE A 84 -1.21 2.44 1.31
C ILE A 84 -1.49 1.07 1.91
N VAL A 85 -1.98 1.08 3.14
CA VAL A 85 -2.34 -0.13 3.90
C VAL A 85 -3.80 -0.01 4.30
N GLY A 86 -4.60 -1.05 4.11
CA GLY A 86 -6.00 -1.05 4.51
C GLY A 86 -6.56 -2.46 4.66
N ASN A 87 -7.65 -2.59 5.40
CA ASN A 87 -8.32 -3.87 5.65
C ASN A 87 -9.56 -4.11 4.80
N GLY A 88 -9.94 -3.15 3.94
CA GLY A 88 -11.21 -3.21 3.18
C GLY A 88 -12.47 -3.13 4.03
N LYS A 89 -12.36 -2.85 5.32
CA LYS A 89 -13.47 -2.77 6.31
C LYS A 89 -13.56 -1.38 6.97
N GLY A 90 -13.15 -0.34 6.26
CA GLY A 90 -13.20 1.05 6.76
C GLY A 90 -11.92 1.53 7.43
N GLN A 91 -10.84 0.78 7.43
CA GLN A 91 -9.56 1.26 7.96
C GLN A 91 -8.52 1.37 6.86
N VAL A 92 -7.87 2.52 6.78
CA VAL A 92 -6.84 2.80 5.79
C VAL A 92 -5.76 3.73 6.36
N GLY A 93 -4.53 3.55 5.90
CA GLY A 93 -3.39 4.36 6.30
C GLY A 93 -2.43 4.58 5.13
N VAL A 94 -1.74 5.70 5.13
CA VAL A 94 -0.72 6.05 4.14
C VAL A 94 0.62 6.16 4.84
N GLY A 95 1.64 5.49 4.27
CA GLY A 95 3.02 5.56 4.73
C GLY A 95 3.96 6.01 3.61
N CYS A 96 4.97 6.80 3.97
CA CYS A 96 5.98 7.31 3.06
C CYS A 96 7.36 7.23 3.70
N ALA A 97 8.16 6.25 3.31
CA ALA A 97 9.49 6.05 3.86
C ALA A 97 10.60 6.04 2.80
N LYS A 98 11.83 6.22 3.25
CA LYS A 98 13.02 6.12 2.39
C LYS A 98 14.07 5.17 3.00
N ALA A 99 14.80 4.47 2.12
CA ALA A 99 15.94 3.63 2.49
C ALA A 99 16.97 3.56 1.34
N SER A 100 18.10 2.91 1.58
CA SER A 100 19.11 2.62 0.55
C SER A 100 18.59 1.63 -0.48
N GLU A 101 17.79 0.65 -0.04
CA GLU A 101 17.20 -0.41 -0.84
C GLU A 101 15.68 -0.23 -0.97
N VAL A 102 15.11 -0.71 -2.07
CA VAL A 102 13.68 -0.59 -2.37
C VAL A 102 12.84 -1.42 -1.37
N ILE A 103 13.26 -2.67 -1.11
CA ILE A 103 12.53 -3.59 -0.22
C ILE A 103 12.44 -3.01 1.19
N ILE A 104 13.55 -2.52 1.72
CA ILE A 104 13.60 -1.89 3.05
C ILE A 104 12.75 -0.60 3.09
N ALA A 105 12.73 0.18 1.99
CA ALA A 105 11.89 1.38 1.90
C ALA A 105 10.39 1.02 1.97
N ILE A 106 9.96 -0.06 1.28
CA ILE A 106 8.58 -0.55 1.29
C ILE A 106 8.20 -1.03 2.70
N GLN A 107 9.01 -1.88 3.34
CA GLN A 107 8.76 -2.38 4.70
C GLN A 107 8.61 -1.24 5.72
N LYS A 108 9.47 -0.23 5.65
CA LYS A 108 9.37 0.97 6.50
C LYS A 108 8.10 1.76 6.22
N ALA A 109 7.70 1.92 4.94
CA ALA A 109 6.48 2.62 4.56
C ALA A 109 5.23 1.87 5.04
N ILE A 110 5.20 0.54 4.98
CA ILE A 110 4.13 -0.30 5.55
C ILE A 110 4.01 -0.07 7.05
N ALA A 111 5.14 -0.12 7.77
CA ALA A 111 5.15 0.10 9.23
C ALA A 111 4.65 1.50 9.61
N GLU A 112 4.99 2.53 8.82
CA GLU A 112 4.47 3.89 9.00
C GLU A 112 2.98 3.97 8.65
N GLY A 113 2.52 3.35 7.55
CA GLY A 113 1.12 3.28 7.18
C GLY A 113 0.25 2.64 8.26
N ARG A 114 0.73 1.57 8.89
CA ARG A 114 0.05 0.92 10.02
C ARG A 114 -0.03 1.79 11.29
N LYS A 115 0.88 2.74 11.48
CA LYS A 115 0.82 3.72 12.58
C LYS A 115 -0.19 4.84 12.32
N ASN A 116 -0.41 5.18 11.05
CA ASN A 116 -1.26 6.29 10.62
C ASN A 116 -2.63 5.81 10.11
N LEU A 117 -3.16 4.74 10.70
CA LEU A 117 -4.49 4.23 10.35
C LEU A 117 -5.58 5.19 10.80
N ILE A 118 -6.58 5.38 9.95
CA ILE A 118 -7.82 6.10 10.25
C ILE A 118 -9.01 5.17 10.03
N SER A 119 -10.08 5.40 10.80
CA SER A 119 -11.38 4.76 10.60
C SER A 119 -12.28 5.65 9.78
N VAL A 120 -12.84 5.11 8.71
CA VAL A 120 -13.68 5.81 7.73
C VAL A 120 -15.14 5.38 7.92
N PRO A 121 -16.08 6.30 8.11
CA PRO A 121 -17.50 5.98 8.15
C PRO A 121 -17.98 5.65 6.73
N ILE A 122 -18.29 4.39 6.49
CA ILE A 122 -18.86 3.91 5.22
C ILE A 122 -20.37 3.80 5.38
N PHE A 123 -21.11 4.30 4.41
CA PHE A 123 -22.57 4.15 4.33
C PHE A 123 -22.94 3.25 3.16
N LYS A 124 -23.40 2.03 3.45
CA LYS A 124 -23.60 0.95 2.47
C LYS A 124 -22.29 0.66 1.72
N THR A 125 -22.14 1.10 0.48
CA THR A 125 -20.96 0.90 -0.38
C THR A 125 -20.25 2.20 -0.75
N THR A 126 -20.69 3.36 -0.17
CA THR A 126 -20.21 4.70 -0.52
C THR A 126 -19.96 5.55 0.73
N ILE A 127 -19.63 6.83 0.52
CA ILE A 127 -19.44 7.82 1.58
C ILE A 127 -20.76 8.52 1.94
N PRO A 128 -20.95 8.98 3.21
CA PRO A 128 -22.19 9.61 3.66
C PRO A 128 -22.51 10.94 2.96
N HIS A 129 -21.53 11.78 2.68
CA HIS A 129 -21.72 13.10 2.08
C HIS A 129 -20.53 13.52 1.20
N PRO A 130 -20.75 14.48 0.27
CA PRO A 130 -19.68 15.02 -0.54
C PRO A 130 -18.69 15.82 0.33
N ILE A 131 -17.38 15.74 0.00
CA ILE A 131 -16.35 16.43 0.74
C ILE A 131 -15.16 16.78 -0.17
N VAL A 132 -14.43 17.83 0.20
CA VAL A 132 -13.18 18.24 -0.45
C VAL A 132 -12.06 18.23 0.58
N GLY A 133 -11.18 17.23 0.48
CA GLY A 133 -10.00 17.15 1.32
C GLY A 133 -8.82 17.91 0.74
N ARG A 134 -8.03 18.51 1.61
CA ARG A 134 -6.82 19.25 1.25
C ARG A 134 -5.62 18.81 2.06
N SER A 135 -4.47 18.70 1.40
CA SER A 135 -3.18 18.44 2.07
C SER A 135 -2.06 19.09 1.28
N GLY A 136 -1.45 20.14 1.84
CA GLY A 136 -0.50 20.98 1.12
C GLY A 136 -1.11 21.50 -0.17
N ALA A 137 -0.44 21.28 -1.30
CA ALA A 137 -0.93 21.69 -2.63
C ALA A 137 -1.92 20.67 -3.25
N GLY A 138 -2.19 19.54 -2.59
CA GLY A 138 -3.16 18.53 -3.05
C GLY A 138 -4.57 18.91 -2.62
N SER A 139 -5.53 18.81 -3.55
CA SER A 139 -6.96 18.94 -3.26
C SER A 139 -7.72 17.85 -4.01
N VAL A 140 -8.56 17.11 -3.30
CA VAL A 140 -9.35 16.01 -3.86
C VAL A 140 -10.80 16.19 -3.45
N MET A 141 -11.68 16.21 -4.43
CA MET A 141 -13.13 16.20 -4.22
C MET A 141 -13.61 14.75 -4.27
N LEU A 142 -14.42 14.37 -3.28
CA LEU A 142 -15.09 13.07 -3.20
C LEU A 142 -16.59 13.31 -3.18
N ARG A 143 -17.34 12.54 -3.97
CA ARG A 143 -18.81 12.56 -4.01
C ARG A 143 -19.37 11.14 -3.90
N PRO A 144 -20.42 10.91 -3.13
CA PRO A 144 -21.08 9.62 -3.09
C PRO A 144 -21.64 9.28 -4.48
N ALA A 145 -21.69 7.98 -4.79
CA ALA A 145 -22.22 7.48 -6.03
C ALA A 145 -23.23 6.35 -5.80
N SER A 146 -24.07 6.11 -6.77
CA SER A 146 -25.03 5.00 -6.75
C SER A 146 -24.31 3.66 -6.85
N GLN A 147 -24.94 2.61 -6.38
CA GLN A 147 -24.45 1.24 -6.47
C GLN A 147 -24.24 0.86 -7.96
N GLY A 148 -23.11 0.20 -8.25
CA GLY A 148 -22.72 -0.18 -9.61
C GLY A 148 -21.87 0.84 -10.36
N THR A 149 -21.64 2.05 -9.82
CA THR A 149 -20.76 3.06 -10.45
C THR A 149 -19.28 2.66 -10.40
N GLY A 150 -18.88 1.94 -9.34
CA GLY A 150 -17.48 1.61 -9.09
C GLY A 150 -16.66 2.79 -8.58
N VAL A 151 -15.33 2.59 -8.43
CA VAL A 151 -14.40 3.63 -7.96
C VAL A 151 -13.88 4.41 -9.16
N ILE A 152 -14.39 5.62 -9.36
CA ILE A 152 -13.92 6.55 -10.39
C ILE A 152 -12.95 7.55 -9.75
N ALA A 153 -11.65 7.26 -9.85
CA ALA A 153 -10.61 8.01 -9.15
C ALA A 153 -9.25 7.94 -9.85
N GLY A 154 -8.39 8.92 -9.59
CA GLY A 154 -6.99 8.86 -9.98
C GLY A 154 -6.21 7.79 -9.21
N GLY A 155 -5.11 7.26 -9.75
CA GLY A 155 -4.42 6.07 -9.26
C GLY A 155 -4.12 6.04 -7.75
N ALA A 156 -3.58 7.13 -7.19
CA ALA A 156 -3.31 7.20 -5.75
C ALA A 156 -4.59 7.28 -4.91
N VAL A 157 -5.58 8.07 -5.36
CA VAL A 157 -6.89 8.21 -4.71
C VAL A 157 -7.64 6.88 -4.76
N ARG A 158 -7.66 6.22 -5.94
CA ARG A 158 -8.29 4.91 -6.12
C ARG A 158 -7.72 3.88 -5.15
N ALA A 159 -6.40 3.81 -5.01
CA ALA A 159 -5.76 2.86 -4.10
C ALA A 159 -6.16 3.08 -2.63
N VAL A 160 -6.33 4.34 -2.18
CA VAL A 160 -6.82 4.65 -0.83
C VAL A 160 -8.27 4.20 -0.66
N LEU A 161 -9.14 4.49 -1.62
CA LEU A 161 -10.59 4.21 -1.54
C LEU A 161 -10.88 2.70 -1.60
N GLU A 162 -10.21 1.96 -2.50
CA GLU A 162 -10.35 0.51 -2.60
C GLU A 162 -9.87 -0.21 -1.32
N LEU A 163 -8.73 0.23 -0.75
CA LEU A 163 -8.21 -0.35 0.49
C LEU A 163 -9.02 0.07 1.73
N ALA A 164 -9.74 1.19 1.68
CA ALA A 164 -10.71 1.56 2.70
C ALA A 164 -11.99 0.69 2.63
N GLY A 165 -12.28 0.04 1.50
CA GLY A 165 -13.48 -0.76 1.29
C GLY A 165 -14.66 0.02 0.71
N ILE A 166 -14.39 1.16 0.04
CA ILE A 166 -15.40 1.94 -0.66
C ILE A 166 -15.48 1.41 -2.09
N GLU A 167 -16.69 0.99 -2.51
CA GLU A 167 -16.92 0.39 -3.82
C GLU A 167 -17.46 1.39 -4.85
N ASN A 168 -18.25 2.38 -4.40
CA ASN A 168 -18.95 3.30 -5.30
C ASN A 168 -18.68 4.75 -4.92
N ILE A 169 -17.89 5.45 -5.74
CA ILE A 169 -17.51 6.83 -5.46
C ILE A 169 -17.04 7.56 -6.73
N LEU A 170 -17.37 8.84 -6.80
CA LEU A 170 -16.84 9.76 -7.80
C LEU A 170 -15.79 10.67 -7.17
N SER A 171 -14.66 10.83 -7.81
CA SER A 171 -13.61 11.72 -7.34
C SER A 171 -12.99 12.58 -8.44
N LYS A 172 -12.50 13.75 -8.06
CA LYS A 172 -11.72 14.62 -8.92
C LYS A 172 -10.57 15.24 -8.16
N SER A 173 -9.34 15.06 -8.69
CA SER A 173 -8.18 15.79 -8.18
C SER A 173 -8.17 17.21 -8.77
N LEU A 174 -8.21 18.20 -7.89
CA LEU A 174 -8.30 19.63 -8.22
C LEU A 174 -6.96 20.37 -8.05
N GLY A 175 -6.01 19.77 -7.32
CA GLY A 175 -4.72 20.36 -7.00
C GLY A 175 -3.54 19.67 -7.65
N SER A 176 -2.47 19.50 -6.89
CA SER A 176 -1.21 18.89 -7.31
C SER A 176 -1.40 17.47 -7.86
N LYS A 177 -0.70 17.16 -8.96
CA LYS A 177 -0.65 15.82 -9.56
C LYS A 177 0.26 14.83 -8.78
N SER A 178 0.92 15.27 -7.69
CA SER A 178 1.80 14.40 -6.90
C SER A 178 0.99 13.30 -6.21
N PRO A 179 1.34 12.01 -6.38
CA PRO A 179 0.63 10.90 -5.75
C PRO A 179 0.61 10.97 -4.22
N LEU A 180 1.68 11.47 -3.59
CA LEU A 180 1.73 11.64 -2.14
C LEU A 180 0.71 12.69 -1.67
N ASN A 181 0.68 13.86 -2.32
CA ASN A 181 -0.25 14.92 -1.95
C ASN A 181 -1.71 14.50 -2.19
N ALA A 182 -1.97 13.80 -3.31
CA ALA A 182 -3.31 13.27 -3.60
C ALA A 182 -3.74 12.22 -2.56
N ALA A 183 -2.86 11.28 -2.17
CA ALA A 183 -3.15 10.31 -1.13
C ALA A 183 -3.43 10.99 0.22
N ASN A 184 -2.57 11.92 0.64
CA ASN A 184 -2.77 12.64 1.90
C ASN A 184 -4.03 13.52 1.90
N ALA A 185 -4.36 14.18 0.77
CA ALA A 185 -5.60 14.94 0.63
C ALA A 185 -6.83 14.04 0.75
N THR A 186 -6.78 12.82 0.17
CA THR A 186 -7.84 11.82 0.33
C THR A 186 -7.96 11.37 1.79
N MET A 187 -6.84 11.13 2.49
CA MET A 187 -6.85 10.80 3.92
C MET A 187 -7.47 11.92 4.77
N SER A 188 -7.14 13.18 4.48
CA SER A 188 -7.76 14.33 5.16
C SER A 188 -9.27 14.37 4.92
N ALA A 189 -9.72 14.16 3.67
CA ALA A 189 -11.14 14.08 3.34
C ALA A 189 -11.86 12.97 4.12
N LEU A 190 -11.29 11.75 4.12
CA LEU A 190 -11.88 10.61 4.82
C LEU A 190 -11.92 10.79 6.35
N LYS A 191 -10.94 11.48 6.92
CA LYS A 191 -10.89 11.80 8.35
C LYS A 191 -11.96 12.82 8.77
N GLU A 192 -12.33 13.73 7.89
CA GLU A 192 -13.34 14.76 8.12
C GLU A 192 -14.76 14.27 7.90
N LEU A 193 -14.97 13.08 7.29
CA LEU A 193 -16.29 12.48 7.09
C LEU A 193 -16.99 12.27 8.42
N ARG A 194 -18.29 12.56 8.44
CA ARG A 194 -19.15 12.34 9.60
C ARG A 194 -20.23 11.33 9.28
N SER A 195 -20.47 10.40 10.21
CA SER A 195 -21.57 9.46 10.06
C SER A 195 -22.92 10.17 10.20
N PHE A 196 -23.98 9.65 9.55
CA PHE A 196 -25.33 10.16 9.73
C PHE A 196 -25.79 10.12 11.18
N ASN A 197 -25.37 9.09 11.93
CA ASN A 197 -25.67 8.96 13.36
C ASN A 197 -25.08 10.10 14.19
N ASP A 198 -23.84 10.50 13.90
CA ASP A 198 -23.18 11.58 14.63
C ASP A 198 -23.81 12.94 14.34
N VAL A 199 -24.27 13.13 13.10
CA VAL A 199 -24.97 14.36 12.70
C VAL A 199 -26.35 14.42 13.34
N ALA A 200 -27.10 13.33 13.33
CA ALA A 200 -28.43 13.24 13.96
C ALA A 200 -28.36 13.54 15.45
N LYS A 201 -27.41 12.92 16.17
CA LYS A 201 -27.15 13.20 17.60
C LYS A 201 -26.85 14.67 17.87
N LYS A 202 -26.01 15.32 17.03
CA LYS A 202 -25.67 16.74 17.16
C LYS A 202 -26.85 17.68 16.93
N ARG A 203 -27.81 17.27 16.08
CA ARG A 203 -29.04 18.03 15.78
C ARG A 203 -30.17 17.71 16.73
N GLY A 204 -30.05 16.70 17.59
CA GLY A 204 -31.13 16.22 18.46
C GLY A 204 -32.29 15.55 17.71
N LEU A 205 -32.02 15.05 16.48
CA LEU A 205 -33.02 14.41 15.61
C LEU A 205 -32.85 12.91 15.57
N THR A 206 -33.93 12.18 15.28
CA THR A 206 -33.82 10.77 14.93
C THR A 206 -33.30 10.59 13.50
N LEU A 207 -32.70 9.43 13.20
CA LEU A 207 -32.20 9.15 11.84
C LEU A 207 -33.29 9.23 10.77
N LYS A 208 -34.53 8.83 11.11
CA LYS A 208 -35.67 8.89 10.18
C LYS A 208 -36.03 10.33 9.83
N GLU A 209 -36.06 11.22 10.82
CA GLU A 209 -36.37 12.65 10.63
C GLU A 209 -35.24 13.37 9.85
N MET A 210 -34.02 12.90 9.93
CA MET A 210 -32.91 13.52 9.22
C MET A 210 -32.84 13.08 7.76
N LEU A 211 -33.34 11.90 7.39
CA LEU A 211 -33.28 11.33 6.04
C LEU A 211 -34.55 11.63 5.22
N ASN A 212 -35.63 12.12 5.84
CA ASN A 212 -36.80 12.66 5.20
C ASN A 212 -36.65 14.15 4.92
#